data_a537a695bad6a027e0ed187509c033a2
#
_entry.id   a537a695bad6a027e0ed187509c033a2
#
_cell.length_a   1.000
_cell.length_b   1.000
_cell.length_c   1.000
_cell.angle_alpha   90.00
_cell.angle_beta   90.00
_cell.angle_gamma   90.00
#
_symmetry.space_group_name_H-M   'P 1'
#
loop_
_entity.id
_entity.type
_entity.pdbx_description
1 polymer ?
#
loop_
_entity_poly.entity_id
_entity_poly.type
_entity_poly.pdbx_seq_one_letter_code
_entity_poly.pdbx_strand_id
1 'polypeptide(L)'
;MHKRLVNHCTIDIGLIPKGPVLIKSSKEGADPTKPDMEFVETYHAGGRSLYFPGSSLKGAIRAHAERIIRTIGSDRRPDPLPDQTTQVMPLWTTNPLDQQSYKYLEKAPDTQTIYRWSSFIDQIFGSTEIASRLRIEDAYPVDISLVKTEERNGVAIDRVFGSVAVGPFNYQVCTGGNFRTKIHLKNFTLEQLGLLGLVLRDLNEGWFGLGFAKSRGMGQVEVELKQATVEYPGCVLNNGQICLLGSVDSSASHERRHWPHTSLIGAGAFLPDEERQRYGFPYNDVHDSDVRSTPVAAQEMTYGLGVRLTWPDGQVDDLFTRAVRAWRQRLEAVTR
;
A
#
# COMPACT_ATOMS: atom_id res chain seq x y z
N MET A 1 -11.60 -12.99 -7.54
CA MET A 1 -11.50 -11.58 -7.14
C MET A 1 -10.94 -10.65 -8.23
N HIS A 2 -9.86 -11.02 -8.92
CA HIS A 2 -9.29 -10.15 -9.98
C HIS A 2 -10.18 -9.93 -11.22
N LYS A 3 -11.22 -10.74 -11.42
CA LYS A 3 -12.19 -10.60 -12.50
C LYS A 3 -13.28 -9.54 -12.24
N ARG A 4 -13.41 -9.08 -10.99
CA ARG A 4 -14.37 -8.05 -10.58
C ARG A 4 -13.61 -6.86 -10.01
N LEU A 5 -14.17 -5.67 -10.12
CA LEU A 5 -13.71 -4.47 -9.46
C LEU A 5 -14.85 -3.95 -8.58
N VAL A 6 -14.75 -4.18 -7.28
CA VAL A 6 -15.81 -3.82 -6.33
C VAL A 6 -15.52 -2.51 -5.61
N ASN A 7 -14.25 -2.25 -5.30
CA ASN A 7 -13.79 -0.98 -4.78
C ASN A 7 -12.38 -0.64 -5.29
N HIS A 8 -12.07 0.64 -5.35
CA HIS A 8 -10.79 1.17 -5.76
C HIS A 8 -10.46 2.40 -4.93
N CYS A 9 -9.27 2.43 -4.34
CA CYS A 9 -8.75 3.59 -3.63
C CYS A 9 -7.57 4.17 -4.39
N THR A 10 -7.56 5.48 -4.56
CA THR A 10 -6.42 6.24 -5.08
C THR A 10 -5.99 7.26 -4.03
N ILE A 11 -4.72 7.26 -3.67
CA ILE A 11 -4.12 8.18 -2.71
C ILE A 11 -3.03 8.97 -3.43
N ASP A 12 -3.19 10.28 -3.49
CA ASP A 12 -2.20 11.21 -4.05
C ASP A 12 -1.31 11.70 -2.92
N ILE A 13 -0.01 11.45 -3.03
CA ILE A 13 0.98 11.82 -2.01
C ILE A 13 2.12 12.63 -2.60
N GLY A 14 2.64 13.56 -1.78
CA GLY A 14 3.92 14.22 -1.98
C GLY A 14 5.01 13.56 -1.14
N LEU A 15 6.22 13.45 -1.68
CA LEU A 15 7.41 12.98 -0.99
C LEU A 15 8.44 14.10 -1.00
N ILE A 16 8.82 14.59 0.18
CA ILE A 16 9.80 15.68 0.34
C ILE A 16 11.00 15.14 1.11
N PRO A 17 12.22 15.14 0.52
CA PRO A 17 13.42 14.77 1.23
C PRO A 17 13.64 15.63 2.49
N LYS A 18 13.71 15.00 3.67
CA LYS A 18 14.11 15.65 4.94
C LYS A 18 15.62 15.57 5.18
N GLY A 19 16.29 14.74 4.42
CA GLY A 19 17.72 14.53 4.41
C GLY A 19 18.14 13.93 3.09
N PRO A 20 19.40 13.52 2.95
CA PRO A 20 19.90 12.94 1.71
C PRO A 20 19.19 11.62 1.41
N VAL A 21 18.73 11.49 0.19
CA VAL A 21 18.12 10.25 -0.34
C VAL A 21 18.92 9.79 -1.54
N LEU A 22 19.18 8.49 -1.65
CA LEU A 22 19.77 7.88 -2.84
C LEU A 22 18.99 6.62 -3.21
N ILE A 23 18.39 6.64 -4.40
CA ILE A 23 17.89 5.44 -5.06
C ILE A 23 18.86 5.14 -6.21
N LYS A 24 19.71 4.15 -5.99
CA LYS A 24 20.83 3.82 -6.88
C LYS A 24 20.32 3.39 -8.26
N SER A 25 20.88 3.98 -9.30
CA SER A 25 20.77 3.47 -10.68
C SER A 25 21.44 2.09 -10.79
N SER A 26 20.91 1.23 -11.66
CA SER A 26 21.54 -0.08 -11.96
C SER A 26 22.79 0.04 -12.82
N LYS A 27 23.07 1.22 -13.37
CA LYS A 27 24.28 1.48 -14.16
C LYS A 27 25.44 1.67 -13.18
N GLU A 28 26.38 0.74 -13.16
CA GLU A 28 27.64 0.90 -12.45
C GLU A 28 28.59 1.72 -13.32
N GLY A 29 29.22 2.72 -12.69
CA GLY A 29 30.13 3.72 -13.22
C GLY A 29 31.00 3.37 -14.42
N ALA A 30 30.40 3.37 -15.60
CA ALA A 30 31.16 3.29 -16.86
C ALA A 30 31.75 4.65 -17.27
N ASP A 31 31.36 5.73 -16.59
CA ASP A 31 31.83 7.10 -16.88
C ASP A 31 32.67 7.61 -15.69
N PRO A 32 34.00 7.73 -15.86
CA PRO A 32 34.89 8.17 -14.79
C PRO A 32 34.68 9.62 -14.35
N THR A 33 33.85 10.38 -15.06
CA THR A 33 33.52 11.76 -14.71
C THR A 33 32.31 11.89 -13.79
N LYS A 34 31.67 10.76 -13.47
CA LYS A 34 30.44 10.70 -12.66
C LYS A 34 30.67 9.99 -11.34
N PRO A 35 29.83 10.23 -10.33
CA PRO A 35 29.90 9.51 -9.06
C PRO A 35 29.79 7.97 -9.25
N ASP A 36 30.45 7.21 -8.39
CA ASP A 36 30.38 5.72 -8.40
C ASP A 36 28.94 5.21 -8.23
N MET A 37 28.10 5.97 -7.54
CA MET A 37 26.68 5.67 -7.36
C MET A 37 25.84 6.87 -7.75
N GLU A 38 25.23 6.77 -8.94
CA GLU A 38 24.32 7.78 -9.45
C GLU A 38 22.89 7.53 -8.94
N PHE A 39 22.14 8.62 -8.73
CA PHE A 39 20.71 8.55 -8.53
C PHE A 39 20.02 8.14 -9.84
N VAL A 40 18.93 7.39 -9.74
CA VAL A 40 18.14 6.98 -10.91
C VAL A 40 17.45 8.21 -11.53
N GLU A 41 17.60 8.34 -12.84
CA GLU A 41 17.04 9.45 -13.63
C GLU A 41 16.21 8.94 -14.79
N THR A 42 15.26 9.75 -15.22
CA THR A 42 14.45 9.50 -16.42
C THR A 42 14.09 10.82 -17.11
N TYR A 43 13.56 10.69 -18.33
CA TYR A 43 12.94 11.81 -19.03
C TYR A 43 11.44 11.81 -18.71
N HIS A 44 10.95 12.95 -18.22
CA HIS A 44 9.54 13.21 -17.97
C HIS A 44 9.17 14.61 -18.44
N ALA A 45 7.88 14.98 -18.36
CA ALA A 45 7.44 16.32 -18.75
C ALA A 45 8.33 17.42 -18.11
N GLY A 46 8.98 18.23 -18.92
CA GLY A 46 9.93 19.25 -18.48
C GLY A 46 11.41 18.89 -18.59
N GLY A 47 11.78 17.64 -18.93
CA GLY A 47 13.16 17.23 -19.22
C GLY A 47 13.66 16.03 -18.42
N ARG A 48 14.97 15.88 -18.35
CA ARG A 48 15.64 14.82 -17.56
C ARG A 48 15.70 15.24 -16.11
N SER A 49 15.27 14.36 -15.22
CA SER A 49 15.29 14.59 -13.78
C SER A 49 15.39 13.31 -12.97
N LEU A 50 15.79 13.45 -11.71
CA LEU A 50 15.66 12.41 -10.70
C LEU A 50 14.19 12.06 -10.50
N TYR A 51 13.92 10.81 -10.15
CA TYR A 51 12.58 10.36 -9.76
C TYR A 51 12.67 9.23 -8.72
N PHE A 52 11.59 8.99 -7.99
CA PHE A 52 11.50 7.83 -7.10
C PHE A 52 10.71 6.73 -7.82
N PRO A 53 11.36 5.62 -8.25
CA PRO A 53 10.66 4.52 -8.91
C PRO A 53 9.58 3.93 -8.02
N GLY A 54 8.38 3.72 -8.57
CA GLY A 54 7.27 3.10 -7.86
C GLY A 54 7.60 1.70 -7.33
N SER A 55 8.47 0.96 -8.03
CA SER A 55 8.98 -0.34 -7.58
C SER A 55 9.83 -0.24 -6.31
N SER A 56 10.70 0.79 -6.21
CA SER A 56 11.51 1.06 -5.02
C SER A 56 10.65 1.49 -3.84
N LEU A 57 9.67 2.36 -4.08
CA LEU A 57 8.68 2.77 -3.07
C LEU A 57 7.89 1.57 -2.57
N LYS A 58 7.37 0.75 -3.49
CA LYS A 58 6.61 -0.46 -3.16
C LYS A 58 7.42 -1.44 -2.35
N GLY A 59 8.70 -1.64 -2.67
CA GLY A 59 9.59 -2.53 -1.93
C GLY A 59 9.82 -2.06 -0.48
N ALA A 60 10.06 -0.77 -0.27
CA ALA A 60 10.25 -0.19 1.06
C ALA A 60 8.97 -0.27 1.91
N ILE A 61 7.82 0.10 1.32
CA ILE A 61 6.50 0.02 1.96
C ILE A 61 6.15 -1.42 2.32
N ARG A 62 6.38 -2.39 1.41
CA ARG A 62 6.17 -3.82 1.68
C ARG A 62 7.01 -4.31 2.85
N ALA A 63 8.30 -4.02 2.84
CA ALA A 63 9.21 -4.48 3.90
C ALA A 63 8.81 -3.96 5.29
N HIS A 64 8.27 -2.73 5.37
CA HIS A 64 7.79 -2.19 6.63
C HIS A 64 6.42 -2.79 7.02
N ALA A 65 5.49 -2.94 6.07
CA ALA A 65 4.23 -3.64 6.29
C ALA A 65 4.43 -5.07 6.83
N GLU A 66 5.43 -5.79 6.31
CA GLU A 66 5.81 -7.12 6.82
C GLU A 66 6.27 -7.07 8.28
N ARG A 67 7.01 -6.03 8.70
CA ARG A 67 7.41 -5.87 10.11
C ARG A 67 6.21 -5.66 11.02
N ILE A 68 5.26 -4.78 10.62
CA ILE A 68 4.03 -4.56 11.37
C ILE A 68 3.28 -5.89 11.53
N ILE A 69 3.08 -6.65 10.45
CA ILE A 69 2.34 -7.92 10.51
C ILE A 69 3.06 -8.96 11.36
N ARG A 70 4.39 -9.04 11.32
CA ARG A 70 5.15 -9.94 12.22
C ARG A 70 5.04 -9.54 13.69
N THR A 71 4.88 -8.24 13.96
CA THR A 71 4.75 -7.74 15.35
C THR A 71 3.40 -8.08 15.97
N ILE A 72 2.31 -7.96 15.18
CA ILE A 72 0.93 -8.18 15.69
C ILE A 72 0.39 -9.57 15.38
N GLY A 73 1.08 -10.35 14.58
CA GLY A 73 0.71 -11.69 14.12
C GLY A 73 1.89 -12.66 14.23
N SER A 74 2.25 -13.30 13.12
CA SER A 74 3.30 -14.34 13.09
C SER A 74 4.24 -14.18 11.88
N ASP A 75 5.48 -14.64 12.05
CA ASP A 75 6.44 -14.87 10.97
C ASP A 75 6.31 -16.26 10.33
N ARG A 76 5.42 -17.11 10.87
CA ARG A 76 5.21 -18.47 10.40
C ARG A 76 3.84 -18.63 9.76
N ARG A 77 3.83 -19.42 8.70
CA ARG A 77 2.59 -19.86 8.08
C ARG A 77 1.76 -20.66 9.09
N PRO A 78 0.45 -20.43 9.18
CA PRO A 78 -0.43 -21.23 10.04
C PRO A 78 -0.45 -22.71 9.63
N ASP A 79 -0.46 -23.58 10.62
CA ASP A 79 -0.64 -25.02 10.46
C ASP A 79 -1.64 -25.52 11.50
N PRO A 80 -2.83 -25.96 11.11
CA PRO A 80 -3.31 -26.12 9.73
C PRO A 80 -3.57 -24.79 8.99
N LEU A 81 -3.58 -24.87 7.66
CA LEU A 81 -3.98 -23.74 6.81
C LEU A 81 -5.46 -23.39 7.04
N PRO A 82 -5.83 -22.10 6.93
CA PRO A 82 -7.21 -21.66 7.17
C PRO A 82 -8.18 -22.28 6.13
N ASP A 83 -9.26 -22.84 6.62
CA ASP A 83 -10.34 -23.43 5.83
C ASP A 83 -11.58 -22.53 5.78
N GLN A 84 -12.69 -23.02 5.22
CA GLN A 84 -13.93 -22.25 5.10
C GLN A 84 -14.63 -22.01 6.44
N THR A 85 -14.28 -22.74 7.49
CA THR A 85 -14.81 -22.56 8.86
C THR A 85 -14.03 -21.52 9.65
N THR A 86 -12.86 -21.12 9.17
CA THR A 86 -12.01 -20.12 9.82
C THR A 86 -12.67 -18.74 9.72
N GLN A 87 -13.22 -18.26 10.83
CA GLN A 87 -13.92 -16.98 10.88
C GLN A 87 -12.98 -15.78 10.83
N VAL A 88 -11.82 -15.91 11.45
CA VAL A 88 -10.80 -14.86 11.50
C VAL A 88 -9.52 -15.36 10.85
N MET A 89 -9.13 -14.69 9.78
CA MET A 89 -7.91 -15.03 9.05
C MET A 89 -6.67 -14.70 9.91
N PRO A 90 -5.72 -15.63 10.05
CA PRO A 90 -4.50 -15.40 10.79
C PRO A 90 -3.65 -14.31 10.10
N LEU A 91 -3.05 -13.44 10.90
CA LEU A 91 -2.10 -12.45 10.43
C LEU A 91 -0.69 -13.06 10.40
N TRP A 92 -0.11 -13.14 9.23
CA TRP A 92 1.23 -13.67 9.02
C TRP A 92 1.82 -13.18 7.71
N THR A 93 3.12 -13.37 7.52
CA THR A 93 3.79 -13.00 6.28
C THR A 93 4.86 -14.00 5.89
N THR A 94 5.08 -14.17 4.58
CA THR A 94 6.14 -14.98 3.99
C THR A 94 7.42 -14.16 3.77
N ASN A 95 8.51 -14.85 3.44
CA ASN A 95 9.67 -14.22 2.81
C ASN A 95 9.49 -14.22 1.28
N PRO A 96 9.27 -13.06 0.64
CA PRO A 96 9.02 -13.00 -0.80
C PRO A 96 10.22 -13.42 -1.66
N LEU A 97 11.43 -13.47 -1.07
CA LEU A 97 12.67 -13.88 -1.76
C LEU A 97 12.88 -15.40 -1.73
N ASP A 98 12.15 -16.13 -0.90
CA ASP A 98 12.21 -17.58 -0.81
C ASP A 98 11.07 -18.22 -1.62
N GLN A 99 11.37 -18.63 -2.85
CA GLN A 99 10.40 -19.29 -3.74
C GLN A 99 9.86 -20.61 -3.16
N GLN A 100 10.65 -21.30 -2.33
CA GLN A 100 10.22 -22.55 -1.70
C GLN A 100 9.07 -22.32 -0.71
N SER A 101 8.99 -21.12 -0.13
CA SER A 101 7.95 -20.74 0.82
C SER A 101 6.54 -20.67 0.21
N TYR A 102 6.43 -20.71 -1.13
CA TYR A 102 5.15 -20.65 -1.86
C TYR A 102 4.65 -22.02 -2.39
N LYS A 103 5.47 -23.07 -2.35
CA LYS A 103 5.11 -24.40 -2.89
C LYS A 103 3.82 -24.99 -2.33
N TYR A 104 3.44 -24.62 -1.11
CA TYR A 104 2.19 -25.11 -0.53
C TYR A 104 0.93 -24.62 -1.29
N LEU A 105 1.02 -23.49 -1.99
CA LEU A 105 -0.08 -22.94 -2.79
C LEU A 105 -0.37 -23.76 -4.05
N GLU A 106 0.58 -24.54 -4.55
CA GLU A 106 0.38 -25.47 -5.67
C GLU A 106 -0.67 -26.54 -5.35
N LYS A 107 -0.91 -26.82 -4.07
CA LYS A 107 -1.91 -27.78 -3.59
C LYS A 107 -3.32 -27.20 -3.47
N ALA A 108 -3.49 -25.90 -3.69
CA ALA A 108 -4.79 -25.26 -3.59
C ALA A 108 -5.69 -25.68 -4.76
N PRO A 109 -6.94 -26.09 -4.50
CA PRO A 109 -7.85 -26.59 -5.52
C PRO A 109 -8.37 -25.51 -6.47
N ASP A 110 -8.37 -24.24 -6.04
CA ASP A 110 -8.91 -23.11 -6.79
C ASP A 110 -8.25 -21.80 -6.41
N THR A 111 -8.53 -20.74 -7.19
CA THR A 111 -7.95 -19.42 -7.00
C THR A 111 -8.43 -18.71 -5.73
N GLN A 112 -9.62 -19.05 -5.22
CA GLN A 112 -10.14 -18.54 -3.96
C GLN A 112 -9.29 -19.07 -2.80
N THR A 113 -9.01 -20.37 -2.83
CA THR A 113 -8.16 -21.02 -1.83
C THR A 113 -6.72 -20.51 -1.90
N ILE A 114 -6.14 -20.30 -3.09
CA ILE A 114 -4.82 -19.67 -3.24
C ILE A 114 -4.82 -18.33 -2.52
N TYR A 115 -5.83 -17.49 -2.75
CA TYR A 115 -5.93 -16.19 -2.08
C TYR A 115 -6.04 -16.32 -0.56
N ARG A 116 -6.92 -17.20 -0.07
CA ARG A 116 -7.14 -17.46 1.36
C ARG A 116 -5.87 -17.94 2.07
N TRP A 117 -5.11 -18.82 1.41
CA TRP A 117 -3.87 -19.37 1.95
C TRP A 117 -2.68 -18.44 1.81
N SER A 118 -2.77 -17.43 0.95
CA SER A 118 -1.71 -16.42 0.84
C SER A 118 -1.60 -15.60 2.12
N SER A 119 -0.39 -15.16 2.45
CA SER A 119 -0.17 -14.29 3.59
C SER A 119 -0.91 -12.96 3.44
N PHE A 120 -1.19 -12.30 4.55
CA PHE A 120 -1.86 -11.00 4.54
C PHE A 120 -1.14 -9.96 3.68
N ILE A 121 0.20 -9.99 3.70
CA ILE A 121 1.03 -9.10 2.86
C ILE A 121 0.94 -9.49 1.39
N ASP A 122 0.99 -10.78 1.06
CA ASP A 122 0.88 -11.25 -0.34
C ASP A 122 -0.48 -10.91 -0.94
N GLN A 123 -1.54 -10.92 -0.14
CA GLN A 123 -2.88 -10.51 -0.58
C GLN A 123 -2.91 -9.04 -1.04
N ILE A 124 -2.03 -8.19 -0.56
CA ILE A 124 -1.94 -6.77 -0.93
C ILE A 124 -0.89 -6.57 -2.04
N PHE A 125 0.33 -6.99 -1.78
CA PHE A 125 1.50 -6.69 -2.61
C PHE A 125 1.73 -7.68 -3.75
N GLY A 126 1.07 -8.82 -3.71
CA GLY A 126 1.24 -9.89 -4.67
C GLY A 126 2.40 -10.83 -4.33
N SER A 127 2.41 -11.97 -4.99
CA SER A 127 3.44 -13.00 -4.94
C SER A 127 3.64 -13.62 -6.33
N THR A 128 4.37 -14.72 -6.43
CA THR A 128 4.46 -15.51 -7.66
C THR A 128 3.11 -16.12 -8.06
N GLU A 129 2.22 -16.36 -7.08
CA GLU A 129 0.96 -17.08 -7.28
C GLU A 129 -0.26 -16.14 -7.42
N ILE A 130 -0.19 -14.94 -6.86
CA ILE A 130 -1.27 -13.96 -6.94
C ILE A 130 -0.80 -12.58 -7.37
N ALA A 131 -1.56 -11.94 -8.26
CA ALA A 131 -1.27 -10.59 -8.70
C ALA A 131 -1.47 -9.56 -7.59
N SER A 132 -0.61 -8.54 -7.56
CA SER A 132 -0.73 -7.41 -6.65
C SER A 132 -2.04 -6.64 -6.83
N ARG A 133 -2.64 -6.23 -5.72
CA ARG A 133 -3.74 -5.27 -5.66
C ARG A 133 -3.26 -3.84 -5.47
N LEU A 134 -2.04 -3.69 -4.97
CA LEU A 134 -1.38 -2.41 -4.77
C LEU A 134 -0.51 -2.07 -5.98
N ARG A 135 -0.70 -0.87 -6.54
CA ARG A 135 0.16 -0.25 -7.55
C ARG A 135 0.63 1.10 -7.02
N ILE A 136 1.91 1.38 -7.15
CA ILE A 136 2.49 2.68 -6.84
C ILE A 136 3.11 3.21 -8.12
N GLU A 137 2.75 4.42 -8.49
CA GLU A 137 3.31 5.10 -9.66
C GLU A 137 4.71 5.63 -9.35
N ASP A 138 5.49 5.91 -10.38
CA ASP A 138 6.75 6.62 -10.21
C ASP A 138 6.48 8.01 -9.66
N ALA A 139 7.31 8.48 -8.72
CA ALA A 139 7.19 9.80 -8.17
C ALA A 139 8.10 10.76 -8.94
N TYR A 140 7.47 11.71 -9.63
CA TYR A 140 8.16 12.73 -10.39
C TYR A 140 8.18 14.07 -9.64
N PRO A 141 9.23 14.89 -9.85
CA PRO A 141 9.26 16.22 -9.24
C PRO A 141 8.12 17.09 -9.80
N VAL A 142 7.46 17.82 -8.90
CA VAL A 142 6.45 18.82 -9.29
C VAL A 142 7.10 19.96 -10.09
N ASP A 143 8.30 20.35 -9.68
CA ASP A 143 9.13 21.34 -10.35
C ASP A 143 10.59 20.86 -10.35
N ILE A 144 11.13 20.62 -11.55
CA ILE A 144 12.51 20.16 -11.74
C ILE A 144 13.53 21.18 -11.21
N SER A 145 13.21 22.48 -11.28
CA SER A 145 14.11 23.55 -10.82
C SER A 145 14.36 23.55 -9.30
N LEU A 146 13.45 22.91 -8.54
CA LEU A 146 13.54 22.78 -7.08
C LEU A 146 14.26 21.50 -6.63
N VAL A 147 14.59 20.62 -7.55
CA VAL A 147 15.36 19.40 -7.25
C VAL A 147 16.79 19.78 -6.94
N LYS A 148 17.25 19.43 -5.73
CA LYS A 148 18.63 19.68 -5.28
C LYS A 148 19.37 18.38 -5.15
N THR A 149 20.58 18.36 -5.67
CA THR A 149 21.51 17.23 -5.56
C THR A 149 22.82 17.68 -4.97
N GLU A 150 23.49 16.78 -4.27
CA GLU A 150 24.86 16.96 -3.82
C GLU A 150 25.65 15.67 -3.96
N GLU A 151 26.96 15.78 -4.04
CA GLU A 151 27.88 14.65 -3.98
C GLU A 151 28.35 14.44 -2.55
N ARG A 152 28.38 13.19 -2.12
CA ARG A 152 28.94 12.78 -0.83
C ARG A 152 29.99 11.72 -1.01
N ASN A 153 31.03 11.81 -0.18
CA ASN A 153 32.12 10.87 -0.14
C ASN A 153 31.95 9.90 1.02
N GLY A 154 32.21 8.62 0.76
CA GLY A 154 32.24 7.59 1.78
C GLY A 154 33.59 6.88 1.79
N VAL A 155 33.97 6.40 2.96
CA VAL A 155 35.14 5.53 3.15
C VAL A 155 34.75 4.35 4.02
N ALA A 156 35.39 3.22 3.81
CA ALA A 156 35.33 2.10 4.75
C ALA A 156 36.57 2.17 5.64
N ILE A 157 36.35 2.19 6.96
CA ILE A 157 37.43 2.24 7.96
C ILE A 157 37.77 0.82 8.41
N ASP A 158 39.05 0.48 8.38
CA ASP A 158 39.60 -0.73 8.98
C ASP A 158 39.38 -0.68 10.50
N ARG A 159 38.78 -1.72 11.05
CA ARG A 159 38.46 -1.77 12.48
C ARG A 159 39.66 -2.07 13.39
N VAL A 160 40.75 -2.59 12.81
CA VAL A 160 41.95 -2.94 13.55
C VAL A 160 42.89 -1.73 13.66
N PHE A 161 43.15 -1.09 12.52
CA PHE A 161 44.12 0.00 12.45
C PHE A 161 43.46 1.40 12.50
N GLY A 162 42.14 1.52 12.39
CA GLY A 162 41.44 2.79 12.36
C GLY A 162 41.73 3.64 11.11
N SER A 163 42.38 3.09 10.10
CA SER A 163 42.71 3.74 8.84
C SER A 163 41.66 3.46 7.77
N VAL A 164 41.70 4.23 6.67
CA VAL A 164 40.84 3.97 5.51
C VAL A 164 41.27 2.65 4.85
N ALA A 165 40.36 1.67 4.82
CA ALA A 165 40.58 0.38 4.17
C ALA A 165 40.17 0.41 2.69
N VAL A 166 39.06 1.07 2.36
CA VAL A 166 38.49 1.20 1.01
C VAL A 166 37.88 2.56 0.80
N GLY A 167 38.08 3.12 -0.37
CA GLY A 167 37.54 4.42 -0.77
C GLY A 167 38.61 5.47 -1.05
N PRO A 168 38.24 6.73 -1.28
CA PRO A 168 36.86 7.25 -1.24
C PRO A 168 35.99 6.70 -2.36
N PHE A 169 34.72 6.52 -2.09
CA PHE A 169 33.68 6.26 -3.10
C PHE A 169 32.64 7.39 -3.04
N ASN A 170 32.24 7.85 -4.20
CA ASN A 170 31.38 9.02 -4.34
C ASN A 170 29.95 8.59 -4.67
N TYR A 171 28.98 9.29 -4.11
CA TYR A 171 27.58 9.04 -4.40
C TYR A 171 26.78 10.33 -4.49
N GLN A 172 25.93 10.38 -5.51
CA GLN A 172 24.99 11.49 -5.73
C GLN A 172 23.75 11.26 -4.88
N VAL A 173 23.35 12.28 -4.11
CA VAL A 173 22.12 12.25 -3.29
C VAL A 173 21.18 13.36 -3.67
N CYS A 174 19.89 13.10 -3.54
CA CYS A 174 18.84 14.11 -3.61
C CYS A 174 18.63 14.69 -2.21
N THR A 175 18.66 16.02 -2.08
CA THR A 175 18.51 16.74 -0.81
C THR A 175 17.32 17.70 -0.79
N GLY A 176 16.61 17.87 -1.92
CA GLY A 176 15.44 18.73 -2.00
C GLY A 176 14.60 18.48 -3.23
N GLY A 177 13.41 19.02 -3.20
CA GLY A 177 12.37 18.85 -4.21
C GLY A 177 11.09 18.29 -3.61
N ASN A 178 9.98 18.43 -4.32
CA ASN A 178 8.71 17.79 -3.99
C ASN A 178 8.35 16.83 -5.11
N PHE A 179 8.20 15.54 -4.78
CA PHE A 179 7.93 14.47 -5.73
C PHE A 179 6.51 13.96 -5.52
N ARG A 180 5.72 13.91 -6.58
CA ARG A 180 4.32 13.47 -6.54
C ARG A 180 4.15 12.08 -7.13
N THR A 181 3.37 11.27 -6.43
CA THR A 181 2.99 9.93 -6.89
C THR A 181 1.57 9.57 -6.43
N LYS A 182 1.01 8.55 -7.07
CA LYS A 182 -0.28 7.96 -6.68
C LYS A 182 -0.12 6.51 -6.26
N ILE A 183 -0.80 6.18 -5.19
CA ILE A 183 -0.94 4.81 -4.70
C ILE A 183 -2.35 4.35 -5.02
N HIS A 184 -2.47 3.22 -5.72
CA HIS A 184 -3.74 2.62 -6.09
C HIS A 184 -3.90 1.28 -5.36
N LEU A 185 -5.04 1.10 -4.69
CA LEU A 185 -5.38 -0.15 -4.04
C LEU A 185 -6.78 -0.58 -4.49
N LYS A 186 -6.88 -1.75 -5.13
CA LYS A 186 -8.14 -2.30 -5.65
C LYS A 186 -8.62 -3.51 -4.87
N ASN A 187 -9.93 -3.68 -4.78
CA ASN A 187 -10.57 -4.81 -4.10
C ASN A 187 -10.03 -5.05 -2.68
N PHE A 188 -9.85 -3.96 -1.94
CA PHE A 188 -9.26 -3.97 -0.62
C PHE A 188 -10.30 -4.23 0.48
N THR A 189 -9.84 -4.84 1.58
CA THR A 189 -10.55 -4.82 2.87
C THR A 189 -10.11 -3.59 3.66
N LEU A 190 -10.93 -3.16 4.62
CA LEU A 190 -10.57 -2.01 5.47
C LEU A 190 -9.28 -2.24 6.24
N GLU A 191 -8.99 -3.47 6.63
CA GLU A 191 -7.74 -3.84 7.29
C GLU A 191 -6.52 -3.62 6.40
N GLN A 192 -6.63 -3.97 5.10
CA GLN A 192 -5.56 -3.78 4.12
C GLN A 192 -5.30 -2.29 3.87
N LEU A 193 -6.36 -1.49 3.79
CA LEU A 193 -6.25 -0.03 3.69
C LEU A 193 -5.67 0.57 4.98
N GLY A 194 -6.09 0.08 6.15
CA GLY A 194 -5.57 0.50 7.45
C GLY A 194 -4.07 0.23 7.59
N LEU A 195 -3.59 -0.97 7.17
CA LEU A 195 -2.16 -1.26 7.16
C LEU A 195 -1.38 -0.28 6.30
N LEU A 196 -1.89 0.05 5.10
CA LEU A 196 -1.25 1.04 4.23
C LEU A 196 -1.14 2.41 4.91
N GLY A 197 -2.20 2.87 5.60
CA GLY A 197 -2.17 4.10 6.37
C GLY A 197 -1.12 4.12 7.48
N LEU A 198 -1.00 3.01 8.24
CA LEU A 198 0.03 2.87 9.27
C LEU A 198 1.44 2.94 8.67
N VAL A 199 1.68 2.29 7.54
CA VAL A 199 2.98 2.33 6.87
C VAL A 199 3.33 3.73 6.37
N LEU A 200 2.37 4.48 5.81
CA LEU A 200 2.60 5.86 5.37
C LEU A 200 2.87 6.80 6.55
N ARG A 201 2.17 6.63 7.68
CA ARG A 201 2.46 7.33 8.95
C ARG A 201 3.89 7.06 9.40
N ASP A 202 4.28 5.78 9.48
CA ASP A 202 5.61 5.38 9.96
C ASP A 202 6.74 5.88 9.04
N LEU A 203 6.47 5.98 7.73
CA LEU A 203 7.39 6.59 6.77
C LEU A 203 7.56 8.09 7.06
N ASN A 204 6.45 8.80 7.30
CA ASN A 204 6.45 10.22 7.64
C ASN A 204 7.14 10.52 8.97
N GLU A 205 6.97 9.63 9.96
CA GLU A 205 7.61 9.71 11.27
C GLU A 205 9.09 9.27 11.27
N GLY A 206 9.61 8.78 10.11
CA GLY A 206 11.01 8.39 9.96
C GLY A 206 11.38 7.04 10.59
N TRP A 207 10.41 6.17 10.87
CA TRP A 207 10.69 4.82 11.40
C TRP A 207 11.39 3.94 10.39
N PHE A 208 11.28 4.25 9.13
CA PHE A 208 12.09 3.67 8.07
C PHE A 208 12.33 4.70 6.96
N GLY A 209 13.30 4.44 6.11
CA GLY A 209 13.68 5.35 5.02
C GLY A 209 13.60 4.68 3.66
N LEU A 210 13.75 5.49 2.61
CA LEU A 210 13.78 5.08 1.21
C LEU A 210 15.22 4.96 0.70
N GLY A 211 15.45 4.01 -0.20
CA GLY A 211 16.71 3.89 -0.94
C GLY A 211 17.89 3.31 -0.16
N PHE A 212 19.07 3.81 -0.46
CA PHE A 212 20.36 3.32 0.02
C PHE A 212 20.78 3.96 1.36
N ALA A 213 21.65 3.26 2.10
CA ALA A 213 22.32 3.75 3.33
C ALA A 213 21.36 4.25 4.44
N LYS A 214 20.19 3.61 4.58
CA LYS A 214 19.19 3.96 5.61
C LYS A 214 19.75 3.95 7.03
N SER A 215 20.61 2.99 7.37
CA SER A 215 21.29 2.92 8.67
C SER A 215 22.33 4.01 8.91
N ARG A 216 22.67 4.79 7.87
CA ARG A 216 23.61 5.91 7.93
C ARG A 216 22.93 7.27 7.90
N GLY A 217 21.64 7.33 8.27
CA GLY A 217 20.86 8.56 8.34
C GLY A 217 20.32 9.07 7.00
N MET A 218 20.39 8.25 5.94
CA MET A 218 19.83 8.60 4.63
C MET A 218 18.41 8.05 4.44
N GLY A 219 17.69 8.63 3.49
CA GLY A 219 16.40 8.11 3.04
C GLY A 219 15.19 8.64 3.80
N GLN A 220 15.34 9.61 4.70
CA GLN A 220 14.21 10.22 5.39
C GLN A 220 13.43 11.16 4.47
N VAL A 221 12.12 11.02 4.45
CA VAL A 221 11.20 11.84 3.68
C VAL A 221 10.00 12.24 4.53
N GLU A 222 9.46 13.41 4.23
CA GLU A 222 8.13 13.80 4.66
C GLU A 222 7.09 13.27 3.67
N VAL A 223 5.98 12.77 4.15
CA VAL A 223 4.85 12.30 3.35
C VAL A 223 3.70 13.31 3.48
N GLU A 224 3.40 14.00 2.40
CA GLU A 224 2.22 14.87 2.32
C GLU A 224 1.04 14.09 1.74
N LEU A 225 -0.03 13.92 2.50
CA LEU A 225 -1.27 13.31 2.03
C LEU A 225 -2.14 14.38 1.36
N LYS A 226 -2.16 14.44 0.02
CA LYS A 226 -2.82 15.51 -0.74
C LYS A 226 -4.30 15.26 -0.98
N GLN A 227 -4.63 14.04 -1.37
CA GLN A 227 -6.01 13.65 -1.66
C GLN A 227 -6.14 12.13 -1.60
N ALA A 228 -7.29 11.66 -1.18
CA ALA A 228 -7.67 10.27 -1.37
C ALA A 228 -9.08 10.17 -1.96
N THR A 229 -9.28 9.20 -2.84
CA THR A 229 -10.60 8.86 -3.38
C THR A 229 -10.85 7.37 -3.19
N VAL A 230 -12.08 7.03 -2.81
CA VAL A 230 -12.57 5.64 -2.80
C VAL A 230 -13.75 5.56 -3.74
N GLU A 231 -13.69 4.62 -4.66
CA GLU A 231 -14.66 4.45 -5.73
C GLU A 231 -15.32 3.08 -5.65
N TYR A 232 -16.62 3.03 -5.88
CA TYR A 232 -17.46 1.83 -5.91
C TYR A 232 -18.13 1.71 -7.29
N PRO A 233 -17.44 1.14 -8.30
CA PRO A 233 -17.91 1.17 -9.69
C PRO A 233 -19.26 0.48 -9.94
N GLY A 234 -19.61 -0.52 -9.11
CA GLY A 234 -20.88 -1.26 -9.21
C GLY A 234 -22.03 -0.67 -8.41
N CYS A 235 -21.90 0.56 -7.90
CA CYS A 235 -22.93 1.21 -7.07
C CYS A 235 -23.56 2.42 -7.74
N VAL A 236 -24.72 2.82 -7.21
CA VAL A 236 -25.40 4.10 -7.51
C VAL A 236 -25.82 4.77 -6.22
N LEU A 237 -26.04 6.09 -6.27
CA LEU A 237 -26.66 6.83 -5.18
C LEU A 237 -28.18 6.81 -5.34
N ASN A 238 -28.87 6.36 -4.30
CA ASN A 238 -30.33 6.39 -4.26
C ASN A 238 -30.78 6.82 -2.87
N ASN A 239 -31.60 7.89 -2.79
CA ASN A 239 -32.13 8.44 -1.53
C ASN A 239 -31.06 8.64 -0.43
N GLY A 240 -29.88 9.13 -0.78
CA GLY A 240 -28.79 9.36 0.16
C GLY A 240 -28.08 8.07 0.65
N GLN A 241 -28.25 6.97 -0.07
CA GLN A 241 -27.60 5.69 0.22
C GLN A 241 -26.78 5.22 -0.97
N ILE A 242 -25.68 4.53 -0.70
CA ILE A 242 -24.87 3.80 -1.67
C ILE A 242 -25.55 2.44 -1.88
N CYS A 243 -26.07 2.19 -3.08
CA CYS A 243 -26.80 0.98 -3.42
C CYS A 243 -25.99 0.14 -4.41
N LEU A 244 -25.75 -1.12 -4.10
CA LEU A 244 -25.11 -2.06 -5.03
C LEU A 244 -26.10 -2.42 -6.16
N LEU A 245 -25.66 -2.29 -7.41
CA LEU A 245 -26.40 -2.71 -8.59
C LEU A 245 -26.16 -4.19 -8.89
N GLY A 246 -27.20 -4.87 -9.35
CA GLY A 246 -27.12 -6.21 -9.93
C GLY A 246 -26.86 -7.31 -8.91
N SER A 247 -27.93 -7.95 -8.49
CA SER A 247 -27.87 -9.31 -8.00
C SER A 247 -28.34 -10.24 -9.12
N VAL A 248 -27.43 -11.01 -9.69
CA VAL A 248 -27.72 -11.86 -10.86
C VAL A 248 -28.23 -13.25 -10.47
N ASP A 249 -28.41 -13.56 -9.21
CA ASP A 249 -28.98 -14.84 -8.78
C ASP A 249 -30.41 -14.70 -8.27
N SER A 250 -31.34 -15.14 -9.10
CA SER A 250 -32.80 -15.12 -8.91
C SER A 250 -33.34 -16.11 -7.86
N SER A 251 -32.51 -16.70 -7.02
CA SER A 251 -32.93 -17.79 -6.11
C SER A 251 -32.75 -17.51 -4.62
N ALA A 252 -32.25 -16.36 -4.21
CA ALA A 252 -32.20 -16.00 -2.79
C ALA A 252 -32.89 -14.64 -2.58
N SER A 253 -33.61 -14.47 -1.47
CA SER A 253 -34.19 -13.23 -1.01
C SER A 253 -33.12 -12.12 -0.95
N HIS A 254 -32.99 -11.39 -2.04
CA HIS A 254 -31.97 -10.37 -2.19
C HIS A 254 -32.45 -9.10 -1.52
N GLU A 255 -32.13 -8.93 -0.26
CA GLU A 255 -32.04 -7.60 0.30
C GLU A 255 -31.02 -6.82 -0.54
N ARG A 256 -31.47 -5.77 -1.24
CA ARG A 256 -30.60 -4.85 -1.96
C ARG A 256 -29.58 -4.33 -0.95
N ARG A 257 -28.31 -4.64 -1.11
CA ARG A 257 -27.27 -4.15 -0.22
C ARG A 257 -27.15 -2.65 -0.40
N HIS A 258 -27.37 -1.93 0.68
CA HIS A 258 -27.28 -0.48 0.73
C HIS A 258 -26.56 -0.05 2.00
N TRP A 259 -25.86 1.07 1.91
CA TRP A 259 -25.10 1.66 3.00
C TRP A 259 -25.35 3.17 3.04
N PRO A 260 -25.24 3.82 4.20
CA PRO A 260 -25.21 5.27 4.30
C PRO A 260 -24.19 5.88 3.32
N HIS A 261 -24.51 7.05 2.77
CA HIS A 261 -23.64 7.73 1.77
C HIS A 261 -22.27 8.15 2.32
N THR A 262 -22.04 8.02 3.62
CA THR A 262 -20.78 8.33 4.30
C THR A 262 -19.95 7.08 4.63
N SER A 263 -20.45 5.89 4.33
CA SER A 263 -19.80 4.62 4.70
C SER A 263 -18.57 4.35 3.89
N LEU A 264 -17.49 3.98 4.56
CA LEU A 264 -16.31 3.39 3.95
C LEU A 264 -16.52 1.86 3.87
N ILE A 265 -16.49 1.32 2.64
CA ILE A 265 -16.90 -0.06 2.35
C ILE A 265 -15.73 -0.85 1.79
N GLY A 266 -15.33 -1.91 2.48
CA GLY A 266 -14.33 -2.85 2.02
C GLY A 266 -14.90 -3.94 1.10
N ALA A 267 -14.03 -4.69 0.45
CA ALA A 267 -14.40 -5.67 -0.56
C ALA A 267 -15.30 -6.79 -0.02
N GLY A 268 -15.16 -7.15 1.26
CA GLY A 268 -15.96 -8.19 1.90
C GLY A 268 -17.45 -7.89 1.89
N ALA A 269 -17.85 -6.62 1.99
CA ALA A 269 -19.23 -6.21 2.04
C ALA A 269 -19.99 -6.36 0.70
N PHE A 270 -19.24 -6.39 -0.42
CA PHE A 270 -19.83 -6.51 -1.76
C PHE A 270 -20.08 -7.96 -2.20
N LEU A 271 -19.54 -8.94 -1.48
CA LEU A 271 -19.61 -10.35 -1.89
C LEU A 271 -20.75 -11.10 -1.22
N PRO A 272 -21.38 -12.08 -1.91
CA PRO A 272 -22.24 -13.05 -1.28
C PRO A 272 -21.51 -13.80 -0.16
N ASP A 273 -22.24 -14.26 0.85
CA ASP A 273 -21.65 -14.89 2.04
C ASP A 273 -20.78 -16.09 1.71
N GLU A 274 -21.22 -16.92 0.79
CA GLU A 274 -20.46 -18.10 0.33
C GLU A 274 -19.12 -17.68 -0.33
N GLU A 275 -19.15 -16.70 -1.25
CA GLU A 275 -17.95 -16.20 -1.93
C GLU A 275 -17.02 -15.49 -0.95
N ARG A 276 -17.56 -14.69 -0.03
CA ARG A 276 -16.80 -14.03 1.04
C ARG A 276 -16.06 -15.04 1.91
N GLN A 277 -16.74 -16.10 2.33
CA GLN A 277 -16.14 -17.18 3.12
C GLN A 277 -15.05 -17.91 2.32
N ARG A 278 -15.26 -18.20 1.04
CA ARG A 278 -14.25 -18.84 0.19
C ARG A 278 -12.96 -18.04 0.08
N TYR A 279 -13.05 -16.71 0.04
CA TYR A 279 -11.86 -15.83 0.03
C TYR A 279 -11.29 -15.53 1.43
N GLY A 280 -12.04 -15.75 2.49
CA GLY A 280 -11.66 -15.37 3.86
C GLY A 280 -11.75 -13.87 4.12
N PHE A 281 -12.67 -13.16 3.46
CA PHE A 281 -12.90 -11.75 3.74
C PHE A 281 -13.69 -11.53 5.03
N PRO A 282 -13.49 -10.37 5.72
CA PRO A 282 -14.25 -10.01 6.92
C PRO A 282 -15.76 -10.00 6.70
N TYR A 283 -16.52 -10.37 7.72
CA TYR A 283 -17.99 -10.33 7.67
C TYR A 283 -18.51 -8.89 7.59
N ASN A 284 -18.10 -8.03 8.51
CA ASN A 284 -18.47 -6.62 8.55
C ASN A 284 -17.31 -5.76 8.04
N ASP A 285 -17.14 -5.73 6.71
CA ASP A 285 -16.10 -4.93 6.06
C ASP A 285 -16.65 -3.54 5.71
N VAL A 286 -17.25 -2.86 6.69
CA VAL A 286 -17.86 -1.54 6.56
C VAL A 286 -17.53 -0.71 7.80
N HIS A 287 -17.25 0.56 7.61
CA HIS A 287 -17.13 1.53 8.68
C HIS A 287 -18.06 2.72 8.40
N ASP A 288 -19.06 2.88 9.24
CA ASP A 288 -19.94 4.04 9.21
C ASP A 288 -19.25 5.25 9.87
N SER A 289 -19.63 6.44 9.42
CA SER A 289 -19.04 7.66 9.97
C SER A 289 -19.39 7.80 11.46
N ASP A 290 -18.38 8.08 12.27
CA ASP A 290 -18.61 8.57 13.63
C ASP A 290 -19.33 9.92 13.57
N VAL A 291 -20.34 10.10 14.39
CA VAL A 291 -21.16 11.34 14.48
C VAL A 291 -20.31 12.59 14.76
N ARG A 292 -19.04 12.42 15.12
CA ARG A 292 -18.12 13.50 15.50
C ARG A 292 -17.23 14.02 14.36
N SER A 293 -17.14 13.32 13.23
CA SER A 293 -16.37 13.77 12.08
C SER A 293 -17.28 14.33 11.01
N THR A 294 -16.87 15.42 10.33
CA THR A 294 -17.58 15.89 9.13
C THR A 294 -17.56 14.76 8.10
N PRO A 295 -18.71 14.14 7.80
CA PRO A 295 -18.69 12.97 6.95
C PRO A 295 -18.36 13.38 5.52
N VAL A 296 -17.41 12.64 4.92
CA VAL A 296 -17.19 12.71 3.48
C VAL A 296 -18.40 12.09 2.80
N ALA A 297 -19.13 12.90 2.04
CA ALA A 297 -20.34 12.46 1.35
C ALA A 297 -20.00 11.79 0.01
N ALA A 298 -20.71 10.72 -0.30
CA ALA A 298 -20.64 10.08 -1.60
C ALA A 298 -21.20 10.97 -2.71
N GLN A 299 -20.58 10.89 -3.88
CA GLN A 299 -20.99 11.56 -5.11
C GLN A 299 -21.08 10.54 -6.24
N GLU A 300 -21.96 10.77 -7.20
CA GLU A 300 -21.98 9.97 -8.42
C GLU A 300 -20.71 10.20 -9.24
N MET A 301 -20.20 9.13 -9.83
CA MET A 301 -19.11 9.23 -10.79
C MET A 301 -19.63 9.74 -12.14
N THR A 302 -18.70 10.19 -12.98
CA THR A 302 -18.98 10.63 -14.36
C THR A 302 -19.81 9.57 -15.10
N TYR A 303 -20.81 10.01 -15.83
CA TYR A 303 -21.80 9.19 -16.56
C TYR A 303 -22.85 8.49 -15.70
N GLY A 304 -22.97 8.80 -14.40
CA GLY A 304 -24.06 8.30 -13.54
C GLY A 304 -23.95 6.82 -13.12
N LEU A 305 -22.82 6.19 -13.36
CA LEU A 305 -22.52 4.83 -12.87
C LEU A 305 -21.26 4.85 -12.01
N GLY A 306 -21.38 4.35 -10.80
CA GLY A 306 -20.32 4.37 -9.79
C GLY A 306 -20.55 5.48 -8.76
N VAL A 307 -19.99 5.25 -7.58
CA VAL A 307 -20.05 6.18 -6.43
C VAL A 307 -18.62 6.45 -5.98
N ARG A 308 -18.34 7.71 -5.65
CA ARG A 308 -17.03 8.17 -5.18
C ARG A 308 -17.13 8.91 -3.87
N LEU A 309 -16.24 8.60 -2.95
CA LEU A 309 -15.93 9.36 -1.74
C LEU A 309 -14.59 10.06 -1.96
N THR A 310 -14.49 11.35 -1.57
CA THR A 310 -13.25 12.13 -1.75
C THR A 310 -12.83 12.76 -0.43
N TRP A 311 -11.60 12.50 -0.01
CA TRP A 311 -10.93 13.16 1.10
C TRP A 311 -9.92 14.16 0.52
N PRO A 312 -10.19 15.49 0.62
CA PRO A 312 -9.26 16.51 0.16
C PRO A 312 -8.05 16.65 1.10
N ASP A 313 -7.13 17.52 0.72
CA ASP A 313 -5.95 17.88 1.55
C ASP A 313 -6.35 18.25 2.98
N GLY A 314 -5.59 17.73 3.95
CA GLY A 314 -5.86 17.87 5.38
C GLY A 314 -6.97 16.97 5.95
N GLN A 315 -7.67 16.18 5.13
CA GLN A 315 -8.72 15.26 5.58
C GLN A 315 -8.40 13.77 5.31
N VAL A 316 -7.31 13.46 4.62
CA VAL A 316 -6.96 12.08 4.25
C VAL A 316 -6.70 11.20 5.47
N ASP A 317 -6.28 11.78 6.60
CA ASP A 317 -6.11 11.05 7.86
C ASP A 317 -7.42 10.44 8.39
N ASP A 318 -8.58 11.03 8.08
CA ASP A 318 -9.87 10.45 8.44
C ASP A 318 -10.11 9.10 7.74
N LEU A 319 -9.74 8.98 6.45
CA LEU A 319 -9.81 7.71 5.71
C LEU A 319 -9.05 6.60 6.43
N PHE A 320 -7.78 6.88 6.77
CA PHE A 320 -6.95 5.90 7.44
C PHE A 320 -7.41 5.61 8.88
N THR A 321 -7.88 6.64 9.59
CA THR A 321 -8.44 6.48 10.94
C THR A 321 -9.63 5.53 10.94
N ARG A 322 -10.55 5.66 9.98
CA ARG A 322 -11.69 4.74 9.81
C ARG A 322 -11.24 3.32 9.51
N ALA A 323 -10.31 3.17 8.57
CA ALA A 323 -9.79 1.86 8.17
C ALA A 323 -9.05 1.16 9.32
N VAL A 324 -8.22 1.88 10.07
CA VAL A 324 -7.48 1.34 11.24
C VAL A 324 -8.44 0.98 12.38
N ARG A 325 -9.49 1.78 12.62
CA ARG A 325 -10.51 1.46 13.65
C ARG A 325 -11.22 0.16 13.34
N ALA A 326 -11.62 -0.07 12.09
CA ALA A 326 -12.24 -1.32 11.67
C ALA A 326 -11.28 -2.51 11.89
N TRP A 327 -10.01 -2.36 11.59
CA TRP A 327 -9.00 -3.38 11.83
C TRP A 327 -8.80 -3.65 13.33
N ARG A 328 -8.65 -2.59 14.13
CA ARG A 328 -8.48 -2.71 15.60
C ARG A 328 -9.65 -3.46 16.23
N GLN A 329 -10.89 -3.14 15.88
CA GLN A 329 -12.08 -3.82 16.39
C GLN A 329 -12.03 -5.32 16.13
N ARG A 330 -11.54 -5.72 14.95
CA ARG A 330 -11.38 -7.14 14.62
C ARG A 330 -10.27 -7.79 15.42
N LEU A 331 -9.13 -7.14 15.61
CA LEU A 331 -8.02 -7.67 16.42
C LEU A 331 -8.44 -7.88 17.87
N GLU A 332 -9.17 -6.92 18.46
CA GLU A 332 -9.69 -7.02 19.82
C GLU A 332 -10.74 -8.15 19.99
N ALA A 333 -11.52 -8.44 18.93
CA ALA A 333 -12.48 -9.53 18.96
C ALA A 333 -11.82 -10.93 18.96
N VAL A 334 -10.59 -11.05 18.45
CA VAL A 334 -9.80 -12.29 18.43
C VAL A 334 -9.11 -12.56 19.76
N THR A 335 -8.79 -11.49 20.52
CA THR A 335 -8.04 -11.57 21.77
C THR A 335 -8.95 -11.88 22.98
N ARG A 336 -10.26 -11.83 22.80
CA ARG A 336 -11.29 -12.22 23.78
C ARG A 336 -11.78 -13.64 23.55
#